data_23cf0399779706d4c5c6ce633edc2f19
#
_entry.id   23cf0399779706d4c5c6ce633edc2f19
#
_cell.length_a   1.000
_cell.length_b   1.000
_cell.length_c   1.000
_cell.angle_alpha   90.00
_cell.angle_beta   90.00
_cell.angle_gamma   90.00
#
_symmetry.space_group_name_H-M   'P 1'
#
loop_
_entity.id
_entity.type
_entity.pdbx_description
1 polymer ?
#
loop_
_entity_poly.entity_id
_entity_poly.type
_entity_poly.pdbx_seq_one_letter_code
_entity_poly.pdbx_strand_id
1 'polypeptide(L)'
;MKTLLIVYHSMTGGTEQLAHAAARGAQSEAGVHVRLLTAPQAGPNDVLAADAYLFACPENLAAIAGLMKDFFDRCYYPVLGRIEGRPYATLICAGSDGSNAAR
;
A
#
# COMPACT_ATOMS: atom_id res chain seq x y z
N MET A 1 9.92 18.12 -1.50
CA MET A 1 8.62 17.45 -1.67
C MET A 1 8.71 16.04 -1.13
N LYS A 2 7.72 15.63 -0.35
CA LYS A 2 7.66 14.27 0.18
C LYS A 2 6.87 13.37 -0.76
N THR A 3 7.27 12.13 -0.87
CA THR A 3 6.60 11.14 -1.72
C THR A 3 5.84 10.15 -0.88
N LEU A 4 4.54 10.00 -1.17
CA LEU A 4 3.68 8.97 -0.59
C LEU A 4 3.48 7.88 -1.64
N LEU A 5 3.87 6.65 -1.32
CA LEU A 5 3.63 5.50 -2.18
C LEU A 5 2.39 4.76 -1.69
N ILE A 6 1.42 4.63 -2.56
CA ILE A 6 0.21 3.83 -2.29
C ILE A 6 0.29 2.56 -3.13
N VAL A 7 0.33 1.41 -2.47
CA VAL A 7 0.34 0.11 -3.12
C VAL A 7 -0.97 -0.59 -2.79
N TYR A 8 -1.68 -1.06 -3.80
CA TYR A 8 -2.98 -1.68 -3.57
C TYR A 8 -3.14 -2.95 -4.40
N HIS A 9 -4.04 -3.79 -3.91
CA HIS A 9 -4.59 -4.92 -4.66
C HIS A 9 -6.10 -4.92 -4.47
N SER A 10 -6.84 -5.11 -5.55
CA SER A 10 -8.30 -5.15 -5.50
C SER A 10 -8.82 -6.27 -6.38
N MET A 11 -9.77 -7.03 -5.87
CA MET A 11 -10.41 -8.11 -6.64
C MET A 11 -11.74 -7.68 -7.21
N THR A 12 -12.48 -6.82 -6.49
CA THR A 12 -13.85 -6.43 -6.88
C THR A 12 -14.00 -4.93 -7.12
N GLY A 13 -12.91 -4.17 -7.04
CA GLY A 13 -12.94 -2.72 -7.28
C GLY A 13 -13.12 -1.87 -6.05
N GLY A 14 -13.55 -2.44 -4.91
CA GLY A 14 -13.76 -1.65 -3.70
C GLY A 14 -12.48 -1.06 -3.14
N THR A 15 -11.45 -1.89 -3.00
CA THR A 15 -10.14 -1.42 -2.52
C THR A 15 -9.52 -0.45 -3.51
N GLU A 16 -9.68 -0.68 -4.81
CA GLU A 16 -9.19 0.23 -5.82
C GLU A 16 -9.81 1.61 -5.67
N GLN A 17 -11.13 1.68 -5.45
CA GLN A 17 -11.81 2.95 -5.23
C GLN A 17 -11.29 3.67 -4.00
N LEU A 18 -11.05 2.94 -2.91
CA LEU A 18 -10.47 3.52 -1.69
C LEU A 18 -9.06 4.03 -1.93
N ALA A 19 -8.24 3.27 -2.65
CA ALA A 19 -6.87 3.68 -2.95
C ALA A 19 -6.85 4.95 -3.79
N HIS A 20 -7.71 5.04 -4.80
CA HIS A 20 -7.82 6.24 -5.63
C HIS A 20 -8.34 7.44 -4.82
N ALA A 21 -9.29 7.22 -3.91
CA ALA A 21 -9.78 8.30 -3.04
C ALA A 21 -8.69 8.81 -2.11
N ALA A 22 -7.89 7.90 -1.54
CA ALA A 22 -6.76 8.28 -0.70
C ALA A 22 -5.72 9.06 -1.50
N ALA A 23 -5.44 8.65 -2.74
CA ALA A 23 -4.51 9.36 -3.61
C ALA A 23 -5.00 10.78 -3.89
N ARG A 24 -6.29 10.95 -4.20
CA ARG A 24 -6.85 12.28 -4.44
C ARG A 24 -6.74 13.17 -3.21
N GLY A 25 -7.01 12.60 -2.03
CA GLY A 25 -6.91 13.37 -0.79
C GLY A 25 -5.48 13.80 -0.52
N ALA A 26 -4.51 12.92 -0.71
CA ALA A 26 -3.10 13.23 -0.49
C ALA A 26 -2.59 14.24 -1.52
N GLN A 27 -3.05 14.15 -2.77
CA GLN A 27 -2.62 15.07 -3.83
C GLN A 27 -3.09 16.50 -3.58
N SER A 28 -4.12 16.70 -2.77
CA SER A 28 -4.58 18.03 -2.43
C SER A 28 -3.65 18.75 -1.46
N GLU A 29 -2.71 18.05 -0.84
CA GLU A 29 -1.76 18.62 0.09
C GLU A 29 -0.55 19.17 -0.65
N ALA A 30 -0.20 20.42 -0.36
CA ALA A 30 0.99 21.02 -0.97
C ALA A 30 2.25 20.29 -0.48
N GLY A 31 3.20 20.09 -1.37
CA GLY A 31 4.46 19.46 -1.02
C GLY A 31 4.42 17.93 -0.97
N VAL A 32 3.31 17.31 -1.35
CA VAL A 32 3.18 15.85 -1.40
C VAL A 32 3.09 15.40 -2.85
N HIS A 33 3.96 14.45 -3.21
CA HIS A 33 3.91 13.76 -4.48
C HIS A 33 3.36 12.35 -4.23
N VAL A 34 2.30 11.98 -4.94
CA VAL A 34 1.64 10.69 -4.73
C VAL A 34 1.95 9.76 -5.90
N ARG A 35 2.38 8.54 -5.59
CA ARG A 35 2.52 7.47 -6.56
C ARG A 35 1.55 6.36 -6.19
N LEU A 36 0.70 5.98 -7.12
CA LEU A 36 -0.32 4.96 -6.92
C LEU A 36 -0.03 3.78 -7.84
N LEU A 37 0.30 2.64 -7.24
CA LEU A 37 0.70 1.44 -7.99
C LEU A 37 -0.06 0.23 -7.48
N THR A 38 -0.35 -0.70 -8.39
CA THR A 38 -0.84 -2.03 -7.98
C THR A 38 0.33 -2.83 -7.39
N ALA A 39 0.01 -3.86 -6.60
CA ALA A 39 1.05 -4.70 -6.00
C ALA A 39 2.00 -5.32 -7.05
N PRO A 40 1.50 -5.86 -8.19
CA PRO A 40 2.42 -6.38 -9.22
C PRO A 40 3.32 -5.31 -9.84
N GLN A 41 2.86 -4.06 -9.93
CA GLN A 41 3.63 -2.96 -10.53
C GLN A 41 4.71 -2.43 -9.61
N ALA A 42 4.47 -2.52 -8.29
CA ALA A 42 5.37 -1.94 -7.30
C ALA A 42 6.58 -2.84 -7.07
N GLY A 43 7.72 -2.25 -6.78
CA GLY A 43 8.94 -2.97 -6.52
C GLY A 43 9.84 -2.25 -5.52
N PRO A 44 11.01 -2.83 -5.22
CA PRO A 44 11.90 -2.27 -4.21
C PRO A 44 12.33 -0.84 -4.46
N ASN A 45 12.56 -0.45 -5.72
CA ASN A 45 12.97 0.92 -6.04
C ASN A 45 11.87 1.92 -5.68
N ASP A 46 10.61 1.53 -5.87
CA ASP A 46 9.49 2.39 -5.52
C ASP A 46 9.43 2.59 -4.00
N VAL A 47 9.67 1.53 -3.25
CA VAL A 47 9.67 1.58 -1.79
C VAL A 47 10.82 2.46 -1.29
N LEU A 48 12.01 2.30 -1.85
CA LEU A 48 13.17 3.09 -1.43
C LEU A 48 13.01 4.57 -1.74
N ALA A 49 12.33 4.90 -2.83
CA ALA A 49 12.17 6.28 -3.25
C ALA A 49 11.10 7.05 -2.47
N ALA A 50 10.25 6.37 -1.73
CA ALA A 50 9.14 7.01 -1.02
C ALA A 50 9.52 7.38 0.41
N ASP A 51 8.84 8.40 0.95
CA ASP A 51 9.04 8.84 2.32
C ASP A 51 7.99 8.25 3.26
N ALA A 52 6.85 7.86 2.73
CA ALA A 52 5.76 7.28 3.50
C ALA A 52 4.98 6.29 2.62
N TYR A 53 4.22 5.41 3.26
CA TYR A 53 3.57 4.30 2.56
C TYR A 53 2.13 4.14 3.01
N LEU A 54 1.26 3.78 2.05
CA LEU A 54 -0.10 3.33 2.33
C LEU A 54 -0.32 2.03 1.58
N PHE A 55 -0.68 0.97 2.30
CA PHE A 55 -0.95 -0.33 1.72
C PHE A 55 -2.45 -0.61 1.83
N ALA A 56 -3.09 -0.91 0.71
CA ALA A 56 -4.53 -1.14 0.66
C ALA A 56 -4.82 -2.49 0.03
N CYS A 57 -5.61 -3.32 0.69
CA CYS A 57 -6.01 -4.61 0.16
C CYS A 57 -7.34 -5.06 0.77
N PRO A 58 -8.07 -5.97 0.08
CA PRO A 58 -9.26 -6.55 0.67
C PRO A 58 -8.88 -7.60 1.71
N GLU A 59 -9.78 -7.82 2.68
CA GLU A 59 -9.71 -9.02 3.49
C GLU A 59 -10.18 -10.18 2.60
N ASN A 60 -9.31 -11.14 2.38
CA ASN A 60 -9.59 -12.25 1.48
C ASN A 60 -9.20 -13.54 2.18
N LEU A 61 -10.22 -14.33 2.54
CA LEU A 61 -10.02 -15.59 3.27
C LEU A 61 -9.22 -15.38 4.55
N ALA A 62 -9.48 -14.29 5.25
CA ALA A 62 -8.85 -13.95 6.53
C ALA A 62 -7.34 -13.74 6.42
N ALA A 63 -6.85 -13.37 5.24
CA ALA A 63 -5.42 -13.17 5.02
C ALA A 63 -5.19 -12.00 4.07
N ILE A 64 -3.95 -11.53 4.00
CA ILE A 64 -3.51 -10.57 3.00
C ILE A 64 -3.57 -11.24 1.64
N ALA A 65 -4.05 -10.51 0.62
CA ALA A 65 -4.11 -11.04 -0.73
C ALA A 65 -2.73 -11.50 -1.20
N GLY A 66 -2.70 -12.60 -1.97
CA GLY A 66 -1.45 -13.20 -2.40
C GLY A 66 -0.53 -12.27 -3.16
N LEU A 67 -1.07 -11.39 -4.00
CA LEU A 67 -0.25 -10.43 -4.74
C LEU A 67 0.37 -9.39 -3.84
N MET A 68 -0.30 -9.01 -2.74
CA MET A 68 0.27 -8.08 -1.77
C MET A 68 1.41 -8.77 -0.99
N LYS A 69 1.21 -10.04 -0.63
CA LYS A 69 2.25 -10.82 0.02
C LYS A 69 3.48 -10.96 -0.89
N ASP A 70 3.26 -11.22 -2.16
CA ASP A 70 4.35 -11.28 -3.14
C ASP A 70 5.12 -9.96 -3.19
N PHE A 71 4.41 -8.83 -3.17
CA PHE A 71 5.06 -7.53 -3.15
C PHE A 71 5.97 -7.39 -1.93
N PHE A 72 5.48 -7.74 -0.73
CA PHE A 72 6.29 -7.66 0.48
C PHE A 72 7.50 -8.58 0.40
N ASP A 73 7.32 -9.80 -0.08
CA ASP A 73 8.41 -10.76 -0.20
C ASP A 73 9.49 -10.28 -1.16
N ARG A 74 9.09 -9.72 -2.31
CA ARG A 74 10.06 -9.21 -3.30
C ARG A 74 10.86 -8.03 -2.77
N CYS A 75 10.27 -7.24 -1.87
CA CYS A 75 10.92 -6.05 -1.36
C CYS A 75 11.74 -6.29 -0.10
N TYR A 76 11.59 -7.44 0.56
CA TYR A 76 12.15 -7.67 1.90
C TYR A 76 13.66 -7.40 1.97
N TYR A 77 14.45 -8.15 1.20
CA TYR A 77 15.90 -7.98 1.26
C TYR A 77 16.40 -6.66 0.66
N PRO A 78 15.89 -6.23 -0.50
CA PRO A 78 16.37 -4.98 -1.07
C PRO A 78 16.17 -3.76 -0.18
N VAL A 79 15.13 -3.75 0.67
CA VAL A 79 14.84 -2.57 1.51
C VAL A 79 15.18 -2.76 2.98
N LEU A 80 15.63 -3.94 3.36
CA LEU A 80 15.92 -4.25 4.77
C LEU A 80 16.94 -3.26 5.35
N GLY A 81 16.55 -2.62 6.46
CA GLY A 81 17.43 -1.66 7.12
C GLY A 81 17.53 -0.31 6.43
N ARG A 82 16.82 -0.07 5.32
CA ARG A 82 16.94 1.16 4.55
C ARG A 82 15.75 2.10 4.69
N ILE A 83 14.61 1.58 5.17
CA ILE A 83 13.39 2.38 5.32
C ILE A 83 12.90 2.46 6.76
N GLU A 84 13.74 2.10 7.72
CA GLU A 84 13.38 2.15 9.11
C GLU A 84 12.97 3.56 9.52
N GLY A 85 11.91 3.65 10.32
CA GLY A 85 11.40 4.92 10.80
C GLY A 85 10.48 5.65 9.83
N ARG A 86 10.31 5.17 8.59
CA ARG A 86 9.38 5.81 7.67
C ARG A 86 7.94 5.43 8.03
N PRO A 87 7.00 6.40 8.06
CA PRO A 87 5.62 6.10 8.45
C PRO A 87 4.90 5.26 7.40
N TYR A 88 4.00 4.41 7.89
CA TYR A 88 3.14 3.62 7.01
C TYR A 88 1.76 3.45 7.64
N ALA A 89 0.77 3.14 6.80
CA ALA A 89 -0.58 2.82 7.24
C ALA A 89 -1.16 1.74 6.34
N THR A 90 -2.20 1.06 6.82
CA THR A 90 -2.89 0.05 6.04
C THR A 90 -4.38 0.37 5.99
N LEU A 91 -5.00 0.05 4.83
CA LEU A 91 -6.44 0.11 4.65
C LEU A 91 -6.92 -1.29 4.29
N ILE A 92 -7.89 -1.78 5.06
CA ILE A 92 -8.46 -3.11 4.82
C ILE A 92 -9.93 -2.93 4.43
N CYS A 93 -10.27 -3.40 3.23
CA CYS A 93 -11.64 -3.38 2.75
C CYS A 93 -12.25 -4.76 2.97
N ALA A 94 -13.21 -4.87 3.88
CA ALA A 94 -13.76 -6.16 4.28
C ALA A 94 -15.29 -6.10 4.35
N GLY A 95 -15.92 -7.26 4.21
CA GLY A 95 -17.35 -7.39 4.39
C GLY A 95 -17.78 -7.47 5.87
N SER A 96 -16.83 -7.63 6.77
CA SER A 96 -17.07 -7.63 8.21
C SER A 96 -16.08 -6.69 8.89
N ASP A 97 -15.33 -7.18 9.88
CA ASP A 97 -14.47 -6.29 10.65
C ASP A 97 -13.04 -6.15 10.10
N GLY A 98 -12.61 -7.04 9.23
CA GLY A 98 -11.28 -6.97 8.63
C GLY A 98 -10.13 -7.29 9.58
N SER A 99 -10.39 -7.69 10.82
CA SER A 99 -9.33 -7.86 11.81
C SER A 99 -8.35 -8.97 11.46
N ASN A 100 -8.80 -10.00 10.75
CA ASN A 100 -7.94 -11.12 10.38
C ASN A 100 -6.90 -10.72 9.34
N ALA A 101 -7.25 -9.84 8.42
CA ALA A 101 -6.30 -9.38 7.40
C ALA A 101 -5.24 -8.44 7.97
N ALA A 102 -5.55 -7.76 9.07
CA ALA A 102 -4.63 -6.82 9.69
C ALA A 102 -3.57 -7.46 10.58
N ARG A 103 -3.75 -8.73 10.91
CA ARG A 103 -2.83 -9.46 11.79
C ARG A 103 -1.55 -9.88 11.10
#